data_4516ab9347dbe9eaabc9b702e4b5d4cc
#
_entry.id   4516ab9347dbe9eaabc9b702e4b5d4cc
#
_cell.length_a   1.000
_cell.length_b   1.000
_cell.length_c   1.000
_cell.angle_alpha   90.00
_cell.angle_beta   90.00
_cell.angle_gamma   90.00
#
_symmetry.space_group_name_H-M   'P 1'
#
loop_
_entity.id
_entity.type
_entity.pdbx_description
1 polymer ?
#
loop_
_entity_poly.entity_id
_entity_poly.type
_entity_poly.pdbx_seq_one_letter_code
_entity_poly.pdbx_strand_id
1 'polypeptide(L)'
;MSTELSTSSGTTSTLYEKDFYAWTQEQAKLLLEGKWEGLDVANLVEEIESLGKQQRQELRHHLGVLLGHLLKWEFQPSKRSKSWFVTLREQRREIRDLLQESPSLKPYLPEALQKAYPSGINLVVRETPIRDRDLPTECPYTLEQVLDGAFFPGQPDEPDRDW
;
A
#
# COMPACT_ATOMS: atom_id res chain seq x y z
N MET A 1 -18.60 30.38 -44.26
CA MET A 1 -17.27 29.74 -44.17
C MET A 1 -17.27 28.76 -43.04
N SER A 2 -17.51 27.52 -43.39
CA SER A 2 -17.52 26.41 -42.40
C SER A 2 -16.11 25.87 -42.31
N THR A 3 -15.43 26.14 -41.20
CA THR A 3 -14.18 25.46 -40.91
C THR A 3 -14.56 24.10 -40.32
N GLU A 4 -14.54 23.10 -41.16
CA GLU A 4 -14.61 21.73 -40.69
C GLU A 4 -13.33 21.42 -39.89
N LEU A 5 -13.46 21.42 -38.57
CA LEU A 5 -12.52 20.79 -37.69
C LEU A 5 -12.65 19.29 -37.96
N SER A 6 -11.80 18.79 -38.84
CA SER A 6 -11.58 17.35 -38.98
C SER A 6 -11.03 16.82 -37.66
N THR A 7 -11.94 16.31 -36.85
CA THR A 7 -11.56 15.43 -35.73
C THR A 7 -11.11 14.13 -36.35
N SER A 8 -9.84 14.07 -36.69
CA SER A 8 -9.17 12.79 -36.93
C SER A 8 -9.03 12.05 -35.61
N SER A 9 -10.10 11.42 -35.19
CA SER A 9 -10.04 10.36 -34.20
C SER A 9 -9.53 9.08 -34.85
N GLY A 10 -8.34 9.18 -35.43
CA GLY A 10 -7.55 8.01 -35.76
C GLY A 10 -6.96 7.50 -34.45
N THR A 11 -7.45 6.38 -33.94
CA THR A 11 -6.79 5.58 -32.92
C THR A 11 -5.48 5.06 -33.50
N THR A 12 -4.50 5.93 -33.69
CA THR A 12 -3.11 5.51 -33.75
C THR A 12 -2.77 5.04 -32.36
N SER A 13 -2.67 3.69 -32.18
CA SER A 13 -2.15 3.15 -30.93
C SER A 13 -0.82 3.85 -30.67
N THR A 14 -0.79 4.60 -29.59
CA THR A 14 0.34 5.44 -29.21
C THR A 14 1.51 4.55 -28.78
N LEU A 15 2.71 5.06 -28.81
CA LEU A 15 3.89 4.37 -28.27
C LEU A 15 3.64 3.92 -26.82
N TYR A 16 2.89 4.70 -26.06
CA TYR A 16 2.44 4.40 -24.70
C TYR A 16 1.75 3.03 -24.61
N GLU A 17 0.89 2.71 -25.54
CA GLU A 17 0.16 1.44 -25.57
C GLU A 17 0.97 0.28 -26.16
N LYS A 18 1.84 0.59 -27.15
CA LYS A 18 2.61 -0.43 -27.86
C LYS A 18 3.88 -0.84 -27.15
N ASP A 19 4.62 0.12 -26.59
CA ASP A 19 5.91 -0.07 -25.95
C ASP A 19 6.09 0.94 -24.84
N PHE A 20 5.61 0.62 -23.67
CA PHE A 20 5.62 1.50 -22.51
C PHE A 20 7.04 1.94 -22.13
N TYR A 21 8.00 1.02 -22.15
CA TYR A 21 9.39 1.37 -21.82
C TYR A 21 9.96 2.38 -22.81
N ALA A 22 9.80 2.15 -24.12
CA ALA A 22 10.26 3.08 -25.13
C ALA A 22 9.58 4.44 -24.97
N TRP A 23 8.29 4.46 -24.66
CA TRP A 23 7.55 5.69 -24.38
C TRP A 23 8.15 6.46 -23.19
N THR A 24 8.51 5.79 -22.08
CA THR A 24 9.14 6.45 -20.94
C THR A 24 10.49 7.09 -21.31
N GLN A 25 11.27 6.40 -22.13
CA GLN A 25 12.57 6.91 -22.59
C GLN A 25 12.40 8.13 -23.51
N GLU A 26 11.42 8.10 -24.41
CA GLU A 26 11.10 9.22 -25.29
C GLU A 26 10.63 10.44 -24.50
N GLN A 27 9.69 10.26 -23.56
CA GLN A 27 9.18 11.36 -22.73
C GLN A 27 10.28 11.95 -21.85
N ALA A 28 11.12 11.15 -21.25
CA ALA A 28 12.26 11.61 -20.47
C ALA A 28 13.23 12.46 -21.32
N LYS A 29 13.52 12.02 -22.55
CA LYS A 29 14.36 12.75 -23.48
C LYS A 29 13.75 14.12 -23.86
N LEU A 30 12.45 14.15 -24.18
CA LEU A 30 11.74 15.39 -24.50
C LEU A 30 11.77 16.38 -23.34
N LEU A 31 11.60 15.90 -22.10
CA LEU A 31 11.70 16.72 -20.90
C LEU A 31 13.10 17.30 -20.72
N LEU A 32 14.15 16.49 -20.88
CA LEU A 32 15.55 16.92 -20.75
C LEU A 32 15.94 17.93 -21.81
N GLU A 33 15.42 17.80 -23.03
CA GLU A 33 15.69 18.72 -24.15
C GLU A 33 14.80 19.97 -24.15
N GLY A 34 13.83 20.06 -23.21
CA GLY A 34 12.90 21.19 -23.15
C GLY A 34 11.91 21.24 -24.30
N LYS A 35 11.67 20.11 -24.93
CA LYS A 35 10.73 20.02 -26.08
C LYS A 35 9.29 19.77 -25.60
N TRP A 36 8.72 20.75 -24.93
CA TRP A 36 7.43 20.67 -24.27
C TRP A 36 6.26 20.33 -25.20
N GLU A 37 6.31 20.77 -26.41
CA GLU A 37 5.24 20.53 -27.40
C GLU A 37 5.14 19.07 -27.84
N GLY A 38 6.21 18.32 -27.72
CA GLY A 38 6.25 16.88 -28.05
C GLY A 38 5.79 15.96 -26.92
N LEU A 39 5.52 16.49 -25.72
CA LEU A 39 5.15 15.70 -24.57
C LEU A 39 3.75 15.11 -24.69
N ASP A 40 3.63 13.85 -24.31
CA ASP A 40 2.35 13.16 -24.12
C ASP A 40 1.79 13.48 -22.75
N VAL A 41 1.27 14.70 -22.58
CA VAL A 41 0.88 15.24 -21.26
C VAL A 41 -0.19 14.39 -20.59
N ALA A 42 -1.19 13.93 -21.33
CA ALA A 42 -2.30 13.16 -20.75
C ALA A 42 -1.80 11.85 -20.11
N ASN A 43 -0.96 11.11 -20.80
CA ASN A 43 -0.40 9.88 -20.29
C ASN A 43 0.66 10.10 -19.19
N LEU A 44 1.43 11.19 -19.28
CA LEU A 44 2.36 11.60 -18.22
C LEU A 44 1.62 11.90 -16.92
N VAL A 45 0.51 12.63 -16.98
CA VAL A 45 -0.32 12.91 -15.79
C VAL A 45 -0.86 11.61 -15.19
N GLU A 46 -1.38 10.72 -16.03
CA GLU A 46 -1.89 9.42 -15.57
C GLU A 46 -0.82 8.60 -14.86
N GLU A 47 0.40 8.55 -15.41
CA GLU A 47 1.51 7.82 -14.79
C GLU A 47 1.97 8.44 -13.48
N ILE A 48 2.05 9.77 -13.40
CA ILE A 48 2.40 10.46 -12.16
C ILE A 48 1.33 10.20 -11.08
N GLU A 49 0.05 10.28 -11.43
CA GLU A 49 -1.03 9.97 -10.50
C GLU A 49 -0.99 8.51 -10.03
N SER A 50 -0.65 7.59 -10.95
CA SER A 50 -0.49 6.16 -10.63
C SER A 50 0.64 5.91 -9.64
N LEU A 51 1.76 6.64 -9.73
CA LEU A 51 2.85 6.56 -8.76
C LEU A 51 2.36 6.94 -7.35
N GLY A 52 1.57 8.01 -7.23
CA GLY A 52 0.97 8.41 -5.96
C GLY A 52 0.00 7.37 -5.40
N LYS A 53 -0.83 6.77 -6.25
CA LYS A 53 -1.74 5.69 -5.87
C LYS A 53 -1.00 4.45 -5.40
N GLN A 54 0.12 4.11 -6.02
CA GLN A 54 0.97 2.98 -5.62
C GLN A 54 1.52 3.16 -4.21
N GLN A 55 1.95 4.35 -3.84
CA GLN A 55 2.43 4.64 -2.48
C GLN A 55 1.32 4.47 -1.43
N ARG A 56 0.10 4.90 -1.72
CA ARG A 56 -1.04 4.65 -0.86
C ARG A 56 -1.37 3.16 -0.74
N GLN A 57 -1.29 2.43 -1.84
CA GLN A 57 -1.47 0.98 -1.87
C GLN A 57 -0.41 0.26 -1.04
N GLU A 58 0.85 0.66 -1.17
CA GLU A 58 1.96 0.12 -0.39
C GLU A 58 1.74 0.30 1.11
N LEU A 59 1.34 1.50 1.52
CA LEU A 59 0.99 1.79 2.92
C LEU A 59 -0.13 0.87 3.42
N ARG A 60 -1.21 0.71 2.65
CA ARG A 60 -2.31 -0.19 3.01
C ARG A 60 -1.87 -1.65 3.07
N HIS A 61 -0.99 -2.06 2.16
CA HIS A 61 -0.45 -3.42 2.16
C HIS A 61 0.32 -3.72 3.44
N HIS A 62 1.24 -2.85 3.82
CA HIS A 62 2.01 -3.00 5.06
C HIS A 62 1.11 -2.99 6.30
N LEU A 63 0.13 -2.08 6.35
CA LEU A 63 -0.86 -2.04 7.42
C LEU A 63 -1.70 -3.33 7.48
N GLY A 64 -2.11 -3.87 6.34
CA GLY A 64 -2.88 -5.11 6.27
C GLY A 64 -2.12 -6.31 6.82
N VAL A 65 -0.85 -6.45 6.45
CA VAL A 65 0.02 -7.52 6.98
C VAL A 65 0.25 -7.34 8.48
N LEU A 66 0.50 -6.11 8.91
CA LEU A 66 0.69 -5.77 10.32
C LEU A 66 -0.56 -6.09 11.15
N LEU A 67 -1.74 -5.65 10.71
CA LEU A 67 -3.02 -5.92 11.37
C LEU A 67 -3.32 -7.42 11.44
N GLY A 68 -3.09 -8.14 10.36
CA GLY A 68 -3.27 -9.59 10.34
C GLY A 68 -2.40 -10.30 11.38
N HIS A 69 -1.14 -9.89 11.52
CA HIS A 69 -0.23 -10.46 12.52
C HIS A 69 -0.55 -10.02 13.95
N LEU A 70 -1.06 -8.80 14.16
CA LEU A 70 -1.58 -8.38 15.47
C LEU A 70 -2.79 -9.21 15.88
N LEU A 71 -3.71 -9.47 14.96
CA LEU A 71 -4.87 -10.33 15.20
C LEU A 71 -4.45 -11.77 15.50
N LYS A 72 -3.52 -12.33 14.72
CA LYS A 72 -2.97 -13.66 15.00
C LYS A 72 -2.33 -13.73 16.38
N TRP A 73 -1.57 -12.70 16.74
CA TRP A 73 -0.93 -12.59 18.04
C TRP A 73 -1.93 -12.62 19.19
N GLU A 74 -3.01 -11.86 19.08
CA GLU A 74 -4.05 -11.78 20.11
C GLU A 74 -4.90 -13.04 20.18
N PHE A 75 -5.38 -13.53 19.03
CA PHE A 75 -6.38 -14.60 18.96
C PHE A 75 -5.78 -16.01 18.94
N GLN A 76 -4.48 -16.14 18.72
CA GLN A 76 -3.76 -17.42 18.79
C GLN A 76 -2.50 -17.34 19.66
N PRO A 77 -2.63 -17.07 20.97
CA PRO A 77 -1.46 -16.90 21.84
C PRO A 77 -0.55 -18.12 21.89
N SER A 78 -1.10 -19.33 21.77
CA SER A 78 -0.31 -20.58 21.76
C SER A 78 0.52 -20.78 20.48
N LYS A 79 0.23 -20.01 19.41
CA LYS A 79 0.91 -20.10 18.11
C LYS A 79 1.90 -18.97 17.87
N ARG A 80 2.03 -18.04 18.82
CA ARG A 80 3.01 -16.96 18.73
C ARG A 80 4.40 -17.52 18.44
N SER A 81 5.10 -16.90 17.50
CA SER A 81 6.39 -17.37 17.03
C SER A 81 7.35 -16.21 16.82
N LYS A 82 8.64 -16.53 16.76
CA LYS A 82 9.67 -15.57 16.35
C LYS A 82 9.37 -14.98 14.98
N SER A 83 8.87 -15.79 14.05
CA SER A 83 8.49 -15.33 12.71
C SER A 83 7.43 -14.23 12.77
N TRP A 84 6.38 -14.40 13.57
CA TRP A 84 5.35 -13.37 13.74
C TRP A 84 5.91 -12.11 14.38
N PHE A 85 6.75 -12.26 15.38
CA PHE A 85 7.41 -11.14 16.04
C PHE A 85 8.26 -10.32 15.04
N VAL A 86 9.06 -11.01 14.22
CA VAL A 86 9.88 -10.35 13.19
C VAL A 86 9.01 -9.65 12.15
N THR A 87 7.93 -10.28 11.72
CA THR A 87 7.01 -9.65 10.76
C THR A 87 6.39 -8.38 11.32
N LEU A 88 5.92 -8.39 12.57
CA LEU A 88 5.40 -7.18 13.23
C LEU A 88 6.44 -6.05 13.23
N ARG A 89 7.67 -6.38 13.60
CA ARG A 89 8.78 -5.41 13.62
C ARG A 89 9.11 -4.86 12.23
N GLU A 90 9.19 -5.73 11.24
CA GLU A 90 9.49 -5.35 9.85
C GLU A 90 8.40 -4.45 9.26
N GLN A 91 7.13 -4.81 9.42
CA GLN A 91 6.04 -4.02 8.87
C GLN A 91 5.96 -2.63 9.50
N ARG A 92 6.20 -2.52 10.81
CA ARG A 92 6.28 -1.22 11.49
C ARG A 92 7.44 -0.38 10.98
N ARG A 93 8.57 -1.00 10.67
CA ARG A 93 9.72 -0.32 10.07
C ARG A 93 9.40 0.17 8.66
N GLU A 94 8.86 -0.69 7.80
CA GLU A 94 8.50 -0.34 6.42
C GLU A 94 7.51 0.84 6.38
N ILE A 95 6.51 0.84 7.25
CA ILE A 95 5.56 1.96 7.36
C ILE A 95 6.28 3.24 7.79
N ARG A 96 7.16 3.17 8.77
CA ARG A 96 7.94 4.32 9.25
C ARG A 96 8.80 4.90 8.14
N ASP A 97 9.51 4.05 7.42
CA ASP A 97 10.39 4.44 6.33
C ASP A 97 9.59 5.12 5.20
N LEU A 98 8.45 4.54 4.82
CA LEU A 98 7.54 5.12 3.83
C LEU A 98 7.03 6.49 4.25
N LEU A 99 6.68 6.68 5.51
CA LEU A 99 6.22 7.98 6.05
C LEU A 99 7.35 9.00 6.17
N GLN A 100 8.60 8.55 6.33
CA GLN A 100 9.77 9.43 6.29
C GLN A 100 10.07 9.89 4.86
N GLU A 101 9.96 9.01 3.89
CA GLU A 101 10.13 9.35 2.46
C GLU A 101 9.00 10.25 1.96
N SER A 102 7.77 9.98 2.37
CA SER A 102 6.58 10.70 1.93
C SER A 102 5.71 11.15 3.11
N PRO A 103 6.13 12.20 3.84
CA PRO A 103 5.39 12.67 5.04
C PRO A 103 3.94 13.08 4.75
N SER A 104 3.63 13.45 3.52
CA SER A 104 2.26 13.81 3.09
C SER A 104 1.27 12.64 3.12
N LEU A 105 1.75 11.42 3.32
CA LEU A 105 0.90 10.25 3.56
C LEU A 105 0.34 10.19 4.99
N LYS A 106 0.92 10.91 5.95
CA LYS A 106 0.48 10.86 7.35
C LYS A 106 -1.01 11.18 7.55
N PRO A 107 -1.59 12.21 6.92
CA PRO A 107 -3.03 12.47 7.03
C PRO A 107 -3.91 11.34 6.47
N TYR A 108 -3.38 10.50 5.62
CA TYR A 108 -4.08 9.36 5.05
C TYR A 108 -4.12 8.14 6.00
N LEU A 109 -3.27 8.08 7.01
CA LEU A 109 -3.15 6.92 7.91
C LEU A 109 -4.47 6.43 8.51
N PRO A 110 -5.37 7.28 9.03
CA PRO A 110 -6.64 6.81 9.60
C PRO A 110 -7.51 6.09 8.57
N GLU A 111 -7.61 6.62 7.37
CA GLU A 111 -8.35 6.01 6.27
C GLU A 111 -7.66 4.71 5.79
N ALA A 112 -6.34 4.74 5.67
CA ALA A 112 -5.53 3.58 5.28
C ALA A 112 -5.70 2.42 6.26
N LEU A 113 -5.75 2.69 7.56
CA LEU A 113 -5.97 1.68 8.58
C LEU A 113 -7.32 0.98 8.40
N GLN A 114 -8.38 1.75 8.20
CA GLN A 114 -9.71 1.21 7.96
C GLN A 114 -9.78 0.37 6.68
N LYS A 115 -9.18 0.86 5.61
CA LYS A 115 -9.14 0.14 4.32
C LYS A 115 -8.27 -1.11 4.36
N ALA A 116 -7.23 -1.12 5.19
CA ALA A 116 -6.32 -2.25 5.34
C ALA A 116 -6.90 -3.38 6.22
N TYR A 117 -7.82 -3.07 7.12
CA TYR A 117 -8.34 -4.03 8.08
C TYR A 117 -8.98 -5.28 7.42
N PRO A 118 -9.81 -5.17 6.37
CA PRO A 118 -10.31 -6.37 5.67
C PRO A 118 -9.19 -7.27 5.13
N SER A 119 -8.09 -6.72 4.68
CA SER A 119 -6.92 -7.51 4.24
C SER A 119 -6.27 -8.24 5.41
N GLY A 120 -6.20 -7.62 6.57
CA GLY A 120 -5.74 -8.24 7.81
C GLY A 120 -6.62 -9.42 8.22
N ILE A 121 -7.94 -9.26 8.16
CA ILE A 121 -8.92 -10.34 8.38
C ILE A 121 -8.66 -11.50 7.42
N ASN A 122 -8.55 -11.21 6.12
CA ASN A 122 -8.32 -12.24 5.10
C ASN A 122 -7.03 -13.01 5.34
N LEU A 123 -5.97 -12.35 5.79
CA LEU A 123 -4.70 -12.98 6.14
C LEU A 123 -4.91 -14.00 7.28
N VAL A 124 -5.62 -13.60 8.34
CA VAL A 124 -5.91 -14.49 9.48
C VAL A 124 -6.74 -15.70 9.05
N VAL A 125 -7.80 -15.46 8.30
CA VAL A 125 -8.71 -16.54 7.82
C VAL A 125 -7.96 -17.52 6.92
N ARG A 126 -7.07 -17.03 6.06
CA ARG A 126 -6.28 -17.87 5.16
C ARG A 126 -5.21 -18.69 5.89
N GLU A 127 -4.58 -18.13 6.92
CA GLU A 127 -3.41 -18.74 7.58
C GLU A 127 -3.72 -19.44 8.88
N THR A 128 -4.95 -19.35 9.39
CA THR A 128 -5.36 -19.94 10.67
C THR A 128 -6.72 -20.63 10.55
N PRO A 129 -7.13 -21.47 11.53
CA PRO A 129 -8.49 -22.01 11.59
C PRO A 129 -9.56 -20.99 12.00
N ILE A 130 -9.20 -19.77 12.33
CA ILE A 130 -10.14 -18.72 12.77
C ILE A 130 -10.99 -18.30 11.57
N ARG A 131 -12.28 -18.14 11.82
CA ARG A 131 -13.25 -17.66 10.80
C ARG A 131 -13.42 -16.15 10.95
N ASP A 132 -13.75 -15.49 9.87
CA ASP A 132 -13.99 -14.05 9.86
C ASP A 132 -15.03 -13.60 10.90
N ARG A 133 -16.10 -14.38 11.09
CA ARG A 133 -17.15 -14.13 12.10
C ARG A 133 -16.64 -14.17 13.55
N ASP A 134 -15.50 -14.79 13.79
CA ASP A 134 -14.89 -14.91 15.12
C ASP A 134 -13.91 -13.76 15.42
N LEU A 135 -13.73 -12.86 14.45
CA LEU A 135 -12.87 -11.68 14.56
C LEU A 135 -13.72 -10.41 14.72
N PRO A 136 -13.16 -9.34 15.34
CA PRO A 136 -13.87 -8.08 15.44
C PRO A 136 -14.27 -7.54 14.06
N THR A 137 -15.47 -7.02 13.94
CA THR A 137 -16.00 -6.44 12.69
C THR A 137 -15.20 -5.18 12.30
N GLU A 138 -14.82 -4.40 13.30
CA GLU A 138 -13.98 -3.22 13.12
C GLU A 138 -12.62 -3.44 13.75
N CYS A 139 -11.61 -2.69 13.28
CA CYS A 139 -10.26 -2.77 13.82
C CYS A 139 -10.26 -2.47 15.33
N PRO A 140 -9.83 -3.43 16.18
CA PRO A 140 -9.84 -3.25 17.63
C PRO A 140 -8.67 -2.41 18.14
N TYR A 141 -7.76 -2.03 17.27
CA TYR A 141 -6.53 -1.31 17.64
C TYR A 141 -6.59 0.14 17.17
N THR A 142 -6.06 1.04 18.00
CA THR A 142 -5.83 2.42 17.59
C THR A 142 -4.62 2.52 16.67
N LEU A 143 -4.56 3.58 15.87
CA LEU A 143 -3.41 3.83 15.00
C LEU A 143 -2.10 3.91 15.81
N GLU A 144 -2.13 4.55 16.99
CA GLU A 144 -0.97 4.63 17.89
C GLU A 144 -0.49 3.24 18.31
N GLN A 145 -1.41 2.36 18.71
CA GLN A 145 -1.10 0.98 19.08
C GLN A 145 -0.50 0.20 17.91
N VAL A 146 -1.10 0.30 16.74
CA VAL A 146 -0.62 -0.40 15.53
C VAL A 146 0.82 -0.03 15.21
N LEU A 147 1.17 1.24 15.33
CA LEU A 147 2.50 1.76 14.98
C LEU A 147 3.52 1.68 16.13
N ASP A 148 3.08 1.41 17.35
CA ASP A 148 3.95 1.29 18.51
C ASP A 148 4.67 -0.06 18.52
N GLY A 149 5.99 -0.05 18.40
CA GLY A 149 6.83 -1.24 18.41
C GLY A 149 6.80 -2.03 19.72
N ALA A 150 6.33 -1.44 20.81
CA ALA A 150 6.16 -2.10 22.12
C ALA A 150 4.76 -2.70 22.31
N PHE A 151 3.83 -2.44 21.39
CA PHE A 151 2.46 -2.92 21.52
C PHE A 151 2.31 -4.35 20.96
N PHE A 152 1.87 -5.25 21.82
CA PHE A 152 1.50 -6.63 21.52
C PHE A 152 0.16 -6.93 22.20
N PRO A 153 -0.91 -7.20 21.42
CA PRO A 153 -2.25 -7.35 21.99
C PRO A 153 -2.47 -8.71 22.65
N GLY A 154 -3.48 -8.77 23.52
CA GLY A 154 -3.91 -10.01 24.17
C GLY A 154 -3.17 -10.31 25.46
N GLN A 155 -3.23 -11.57 25.90
CA GLN A 155 -2.58 -12.02 27.12
C GLN A 155 -1.06 -11.92 26.98
N PRO A 156 -0.33 -11.57 28.07
CA PRO A 156 1.12 -11.57 28.06
C PRO A 156 1.68 -12.93 27.61
N ASP A 157 2.86 -12.88 27.00
CA ASP A 157 3.59 -14.11 26.68
C ASP A 157 3.97 -14.88 27.96
N GLU A 158 4.06 -16.20 27.83
CA GLU A 158 4.68 -17.02 28.87
C GLU A 158 6.12 -16.55 29.10
N PRO A 159 6.59 -16.53 30.37
CA PRO A 159 7.82 -15.86 30.74
C PRO A 159 9.13 -16.43 30.15
N ASP A 160 9.08 -17.48 29.36
CA ASP A 160 10.26 -18.21 28.87
C ASP A 160 10.42 -18.17 27.32
N ARG A 161 9.83 -17.22 26.61
CA ARG A 161 10.05 -17.08 25.17
C ARG A 161 11.21 -16.14 24.86
N ASP A 162 12.39 -16.72 24.72
CA ASP A 162 13.58 -16.04 24.20
C ASP A 162 13.52 -15.92 22.67
N TRP A 163 13.10 -14.78 22.14
CA TRP A 163 13.34 -14.42 20.74
C TRP A 163 13.61 -12.94 20.51
#